data_accbc54fce6897df980851331b9816cd
#
_entry.id   accbc54fce6897df980851331b9816cd
#
_cell.length_a   1.000
_cell.length_b   1.000
_cell.length_c   1.000
_cell.angle_alpha   90.00
_cell.angle_beta   90.00
_cell.angle_gamma   90.00
#
_symmetry.space_group_name_H-M   'P 1'
#
loop_
_entity.id
_entity.type
_entity.pdbx_description
1 polymer ?
#
loop_
_entity_poly.entity_id
_entity_poly.type
_entity_poly.pdbx_seq_one_letter_code
_entity_poly.pdbx_strand_id
1 'polypeptide(L)'
;MKLLCLDSNSIINRAFYGVKILTTKDGTYTNAVVGFLNILLKLLADVQPDAVVCAFDLKAQLPLVKQLLESMGYPIITREGYEADDILGTLSALCEQSGDQCFIATGDRDSLQLIGKNTVVLLASSRMGKNETLLCDEDYFFQKYGTIPQRLVDIKALMGDSSDNIPGV
;
A
#
# COMPACT_ATOMS: atom_id res chain seq x y z
N MET A 1 -19.48 1.80 4.24
CA MET A 1 -18.48 0.75 4.60
C MET A 1 -17.08 1.36 4.55
N LYS A 2 -16.16 0.91 5.41
CA LYS A 2 -14.72 1.24 5.34
C LYS A 2 -13.96 0.04 4.79
N LEU A 3 -13.39 0.16 3.62
CA LEU A 3 -12.57 -0.87 2.98
C LEU A 3 -11.10 -0.52 3.14
N LEU A 4 -10.29 -1.41 3.71
CA LEU A 4 -8.83 -1.32 3.75
C LEU A 4 -8.24 -2.17 2.62
N CYS A 5 -7.60 -1.52 1.68
CA CYS A 5 -6.90 -2.16 0.56
C CYS A 5 -5.39 -2.12 0.82
N LEU A 6 -4.74 -3.28 0.86
CA LEU A 6 -3.31 -3.42 1.10
C LEU A 6 -2.58 -3.65 -0.22
N ASP A 7 -1.65 -2.78 -0.57
CA ASP A 7 -0.57 -3.09 -1.49
C ASP A 7 0.44 -4.00 -0.78
N SER A 8 0.20 -5.29 -0.89
CA SER A 8 0.94 -6.26 -0.08
C SER A 8 2.41 -6.34 -0.49
N ASN A 9 2.72 -6.16 -1.77
CA ASN A 9 4.11 -6.21 -2.25
C ASN A 9 4.92 -5.05 -1.71
N SER A 10 4.40 -3.84 -1.78
CA SER A 10 5.07 -2.64 -1.29
C SER A 10 5.26 -2.70 0.23
N ILE A 11 4.22 -3.12 0.98
CA ILE A 11 4.30 -3.26 2.44
C ILE A 11 5.30 -4.33 2.86
N ILE A 12 5.35 -5.48 2.16
CA ILE A 12 6.29 -6.56 2.48
C ILE A 12 7.73 -6.12 2.19
N ASN A 13 7.99 -5.47 1.07
CA ASN A 13 9.31 -4.92 0.77
C ASN A 13 9.77 -4.00 1.90
N ARG A 14 8.91 -3.09 2.34
CA ARG A 14 9.22 -2.20 3.45
C ARG A 14 9.45 -2.95 4.76
N ALA A 15 8.63 -3.96 5.05
CA ALA A 15 8.76 -4.80 6.23
C ALA A 15 10.10 -5.57 6.23
N PHE A 16 10.49 -6.10 5.08
CA PHE A 16 11.75 -6.85 4.92
C PHE A 16 12.97 -6.00 5.28
N TYR A 17 13.04 -4.78 4.78
CA TYR A 17 14.17 -3.87 5.03
C TYR A 17 14.04 -3.09 6.36
N GLY A 18 12.83 -2.95 6.89
CA GLY A 18 12.55 -2.19 8.13
C GLY A 18 12.73 -2.98 9.42
N VAL A 19 12.80 -4.31 9.35
CA VAL A 19 12.94 -5.20 10.51
C VAL A 19 14.29 -5.90 10.46
N LYS A 20 14.99 -5.99 11.62
CA LYS A 20 16.22 -6.77 11.71
C LYS A 20 15.96 -8.21 11.29
N ILE A 21 16.99 -8.87 10.75
CA ILE A 21 16.90 -10.26 10.33
C ILE A 21 16.42 -11.13 11.51
N LEU A 22 15.32 -11.82 11.28
CA LEU A 22 14.74 -12.82 12.18
C LEU A 22 14.69 -14.15 11.44
N THR A 23 15.09 -15.21 12.14
CA THR A 23 15.05 -16.57 11.61
C THR A 23 14.41 -17.52 12.62
N THR A 24 13.74 -18.53 12.12
CA THR A 24 13.31 -19.71 12.91
C THR A 24 14.52 -20.58 13.25
N LYS A 25 14.31 -21.60 14.08
CA LYS A 25 15.38 -22.57 14.46
C LYS A 25 15.93 -23.37 13.27
N ASP A 26 15.13 -23.54 12.22
CA ASP A 26 15.49 -24.22 10.97
C ASP A 26 16.12 -23.28 9.92
N GLY A 27 16.35 -22.01 10.26
CA GLY A 27 16.99 -21.02 9.40
C GLY A 27 16.07 -20.28 8.43
N THR A 28 14.75 -20.49 8.50
CA THR A 28 13.78 -19.77 7.65
C THR A 28 13.69 -18.29 8.06
N TYR A 29 13.88 -17.38 7.12
CA TYR A 29 13.75 -15.94 7.36
C TYR A 29 12.28 -15.53 7.59
N THR A 30 12.01 -14.83 8.68
CA THR A 30 10.65 -14.42 9.10
C THR A 30 10.49 -12.91 9.32
N ASN A 31 11.54 -12.13 9.16
CA ASN A 31 11.52 -10.68 9.38
C ASN A 31 10.45 -9.96 8.52
N ALA A 32 10.29 -10.34 7.26
CA ALA A 32 9.24 -9.77 6.40
C ALA A 32 7.84 -10.09 6.91
N VAL A 33 7.60 -11.32 7.35
CA VAL A 33 6.30 -11.76 7.89
C VAL A 33 5.96 -11.01 9.16
N VAL A 34 6.90 -10.92 10.10
CA VAL A 34 6.72 -10.21 11.37
C VAL A 34 6.51 -8.70 11.13
N GLY A 35 7.32 -8.11 10.25
CA GLY A 35 7.18 -6.70 9.91
C GLY A 35 5.85 -6.39 9.22
N PHE A 36 5.43 -7.22 8.27
CA PHE A 36 4.14 -7.10 7.61
C PHE A 36 2.98 -7.20 8.61
N LEU A 37 3.01 -8.21 9.49
CA LEU A 37 1.98 -8.40 10.51
C LEU A 37 1.87 -7.20 11.46
N ASN A 38 3.00 -6.63 11.89
CA ASN A 38 3.01 -5.44 12.74
C ASN A 38 2.39 -4.23 12.04
N ILE A 39 2.67 -4.04 10.75
CA ILE A 39 2.07 -2.96 9.97
C ILE A 39 0.57 -3.21 9.81
N LEU A 40 0.17 -4.43 9.46
CA LEU A 40 -1.24 -4.80 9.31
C LEU A 40 -2.04 -4.58 10.60
N LEU A 41 -1.54 -5.07 11.75
CA LEU A 41 -2.21 -4.89 13.04
C LEU A 41 -2.36 -3.41 13.42
N LYS A 42 -1.35 -2.60 13.11
CA LYS A 42 -1.43 -1.15 13.33
C LYS A 42 -2.50 -0.53 12.43
N LEU A 43 -2.54 -0.87 11.15
CA LEU A 43 -3.54 -0.36 10.21
C LEU A 43 -4.96 -0.75 10.62
N LEU A 44 -5.16 -1.99 11.08
CA LEU A 44 -6.46 -2.45 11.60
C LEU A 44 -6.90 -1.64 12.81
N ALA A 45 -5.98 -1.34 13.72
CA ALA A 45 -6.28 -0.53 14.91
C ALA A 45 -6.58 0.93 14.56
N ASP A 46 -5.82 1.53 13.63
CA ASP A 46 -5.95 2.95 13.26
C ASP A 46 -7.20 3.20 12.39
N VAL A 47 -7.50 2.31 11.43
CA VAL A 47 -8.61 2.47 10.46
C VAL A 47 -9.92 1.89 10.99
N GLN A 48 -9.85 0.78 11.74
CA GLN A 48 -11.02 -0.01 12.13
C GLN A 48 -11.93 -0.32 10.93
N PRO A 49 -11.40 -1.03 9.91
CA PRO A 49 -12.11 -1.29 8.67
C PRO A 49 -13.22 -2.34 8.85
N ASP A 50 -14.30 -2.22 8.07
CA ASP A 50 -15.35 -3.24 7.98
C ASP A 50 -14.90 -4.43 7.12
N ALA A 51 -14.01 -4.19 6.15
CA ALA A 51 -13.44 -5.22 5.28
C ALA A 51 -11.99 -4.89 4.91
N VAL A 52 -11.21 -5.96 4.65
CA VAL A 52 -9.80 -5.88 4.25
C VAL A 52 -9.59 -6.68 2.98
N VAL A 53 -8.83 -6.13 2.03
CA VAL A 53 -8.42 -6.80 0.80
C VAL A 53 -6.91 -6.66 0.64
N CYS A 54 -6.24 -7.77 0.29
CA CYS A 54 -4.81 -7.81 0.05
C CYS A 54 -4.54 -7.99 -1.45
N ALA A 55 -4.10 -6.93 -2.13
CA ALA A 55 -3.67 -6.99 -3.52
C ALA A 55 -2.22 -7.47 -3.62
N PHE A 56 -1.95 -8.38 -4.55
CA PHE A 56 -0.64 -8.91 -4.85
C PHE A 56 -0.39 -8.93 -6.36
N ASP A 57 0.84 -8.70 -6.78
CA ASP A 57 1.28 -9.03 -8.11
C ASP A 57 1.31 -10.54 -8.30
N LEU A 58 0.99 -11.01 -9.50
CA LEU A 58 0.95 -12.44 -9.80
C LEU A 58 2.30 -13.14 -9.55
N LYS A 59 3.41 -12.42 -9.81
CA LYS A 59 4.78 -12.94 -9.67
C LYS A 59 5.31 -12.93 -8.24
N ALA A 60 4.58 -12.37 -7.29
CA ALA A 60 5.04 -12.27 -5.91
C ALA A 60 5.10 -13.64 -5.23
N GLN A 61 6.31 -14.15 -5.08
CA GLN A 61 6.59 -15.42 -4.38
C GLN A 61 6.81 -15.16 -2.89
N LEU A 62 5.75 -14.97 -2.14
CA LEU A 62 5.78 -14.75 -0.69
C LEU A 62 4.83 -15.71 0.01
N PRO A 63 5.11 -17.02 -0.05
CA PRO A 63 4.17 -18.04 0.39
C PRO A 63 3.79 -17.92 1.86
N LEU A 64 4.74 -17.56 2.73
CA LEU A 64 4.47 -17.43 4.18
C LEU A 64 3.51 -16.30 4.52
N VAL A 65 3.60 -15.14 3.83
CA VAL A 65 2.68 -14.03 4.06
C VAL A 65 1.30 -14.37 3.52
N LYS A 66 1.21 -15.01 2.36
CA LYS A 66 -0.08 -15.46 1.80
C LYS A 66 -0.76 -16.47 2.73
N GLN A 67 -0.04 -17.47 3.22
CA GLN A 67 -0.55 -18.44 4.20
C GLN A 67 -1.02 -17.77 5.50
N LEU A 68 -0.29 -16.75 5.98
CA LEU A 68 -0.71 -15.97 7.14
C LEU A 68 -2.05 -15.27 6.88
N LEU A 69 -2.17 -14.55 5.77
CA LEU A 69 -3.39 -13.81 5.40
C LEU A 69 -4.59 -14.73 5.21
N GLU A 70 -4.40 -15.85 4.52
CA GLU A 70 -5.42 -16.90 4.36
C GLU A 70 -5.88 -17.46 5.71
N SER A 71 -4.92 -17.73 6.63
CA SER A 71 -5.23 -18.19 7.98
C SER A 71 -5.99 -17.17 8.82
N MET A 72 -5.79 -15.87 8.54
CA MET A 72 -6.52 -14.76 9.16
C MET A 72 -7.88 -14.50 8.48
N GLY A 73 -8.19 -15.19 7.39
CA GLY A 73 -9.45 -15.04 6.64
C GLY A 73 -9.50 -13.79 5.75
N TYR A 74 -8.35 -13.18 5.44
CA TYR A 74 -8.30 -12.03 4.54
C TYR A 74 -8.23 -12.46 3.08
N PRO A 75 -9.11 -11.95 2.19
CA PRO A 75 -9.07 -12.25 0.77
C PRO A 75 -7.80 -11.70 0.11
N ILE A 76 -7.16 -12.55 -0.68
CA ILE A 76 -6.04 -12.20 -1.52
C ILE A 76 -6.55 -12.06 -2.95
N ILE A 77 -6.28 -10.92 -3.58
CA ILE A 77 -6.64 -10.69 -4.98
C ILE A 77 -5.37 -10.57 -5.81
N THR A 78 -5.35 -11.35 -6.88
CA THR A 78 -4.36 -11.28 -7.97
C THR A 78 -5.09 -11.36 -9.30
N ARG A 79 -4.56 -10.71 -10.34
CA ARG A 79 -5.14 -10.79 -11.69
C ARG A 79 -4.04 -10.93 -12.72
N GLU A 80 -4.19 -11.93 -13.61
CA GLU A 80 -3.24 -12.11 -14.70
C GLU A 80 -3.26 -10.92 -15.66
N GLY A 81 -2.08 -10.40 -16.01
CA GLY A 81 -1.91 -9.21 -16.87
C GLY A 81 -2.08 -7.87 -16.17
N TYR A 82 -2.33 -7.86 -14.85
CA TYR A 82 -2.49 -6.65 -14.05
C TYR A 82 -1.56 -6.69 -12.84
N GLU A 83 -1.14 -5.53 -12.39
CA GLU A 83 -0.36 -5.33 -11.17
C GLU A 83 -1.28 -5.02 -9.97
N ALA A 84 -0.71 -5.03 -8.76
CA ALA A 84 -1.46 -4.70 -7.54
C ALA A 84 -2.10 -3.31 -7.63
N ASP A 85 -1.42 -2.34 -8.25
CA ASP A 85 -1.91 -0.97 -8.40
C ASP A 85 -3.18 -0.87 -9.26
N ASP A 86 -3.32 -1.70 -10.30
CA ASP A 86 -4.55 -1.77 -11.10
C ASP A 86 -5.73 -2.27 -10.27
N ILE A 87 -5.45 -3.24 -9.38
CA ILE A 87 -6.46 -3.77 -8.45
C ILE A 87 -6.86 -2.70 -7.45
N LEU A 88 -5.90 -1.99 -6.86
CA LEU A 88 -6.14 -0.90 -5.91
C LEU A 88 -6.95 0.24 -6.57
N GLY A 89 -6.57 0.64 -7.79
CA GLY A 89 -7.30 1.64 -8.57
C GLY A 89 -8.74 1.22 -8.86
N THR A 90 -8.95 -0.05 -9.21
CA THR A 90 -10.30 -0.60 -9.44
C THR A 90 -11.15 -0.57 -8.17
N LEU A 91 -10.60 -1.01 -7.03
CA LEU A 91 -11.30 -1.00 -5.75
C LEU A 91 -11.62 0.41 -5.27
N SER A 92 -10.67 1.35 -5.43
CA SER A 92 -10.89 2.77 -5.16
C SER A 92 -12.05 3.33 -5.98
N ALA A 93 -12.06 3.09 -7.29
CA ALA A 93 -13.14 3.54 -8.18
C ALA A 93 -14.51 2.96 -7.80
N LEU A 94 -14.56 1.70 -7.38
CA LEU A 94 -15.80 1.07 -6.89
C LEU A 94 -16.30 1.72 -5.59
N CYS A 95 -15.39 2.03 -4.65
CA CYS A 95 -15.74 2.74 -3.41
C CYS A 95 -16.26 4.15 -3.69
N GLU A 96 -15.62 4.89 -4.62
CA GLU A 96 -16.11 6.22 -5.04
C GLU A 96 -17.54 6.14 -5.62
N GLN A 97 -17.84 5.12 -6.41
CA GLN A 97 -19.16 4.92 -7.02
C GLN A 97 -20.23 4.53 -5.98
N SER A 98 -19.87 3.70 -5.00
CA SER A 98 -20.80 3.25 -3.95
C SER A 98 -20.96 4.24 -2.79
N GLY A 99 -20.07 5.23 -2.69
CA GLY A 99 -19.99 6.15 -1.53
C GLY A 99 -19.35 5.51 -0.30
N ASP A 100 -18.66 4.39 -0.45
CA ASP A 100 -17.89 3.74 0.60
C ASP A 100 -16.53 4.40 0.77
N GLN A 101 -15.96 4.33 1.97
CA GLN A 101 -14.61 4.82 2.26
C GLN A 101 -13.56 3.78 1.87
N CYS A 102 -12.55 4.19 1.10
CA CYS A 102 -11.42 3.38 0.70
C CYS A 102 -10.15 3.89 1.39
N PHE A 103 -9.44 3.00 2.07
CA PHE A 103 -8.14 3.25 2.68
C PHE A 103 -7.10 2.40 1.96
N ILE A 104 -6.21 3.00 1.17
CA ILE A 104 -5.15 2.31 0.44
C ILE A 104 -3.87 2.39 1.26
N ALA A 105 -3.40 1.26 1.79
CA ALA A 105 -2.13 1.18 2.49
C ALA A 105 -1.02 0.69 1.56
N THR A 106 -0.03 1.54 1.32
CA THR A 106 1.09 1.28 0.41
C THR A 106 2.37 1.98 0.87
N GLY A 107 3.51 1.57 0.36
CA GLY A 107 4.77 2.32 0.46
C GLY A 107 5.07 3.10 -0.82
N ASP A 108 4.26 2.93 -1.87
CA ASP A 108 4.44 3.56 -3.16
C ASP A 108 3.70 4.91 -3.24
N ARG A 109 4.43 5.93 -3.68
CA ARG A 109 3.88 7.28 -3.84
C ARG A 109 3.02 7.44 -5.09
N ASP A 110 3.11 6.52 -6.04
CA ASP A 110 2.31 6.57 -7.24
C ASP A 110 0.84 6.34 -6.96
N SER A 111 0.54 5.57 -5.92
CA SER A 111 -0.83 5.41 -5.42
C SER A 111 -1.47 6.71 -4.93
N LEU A 112 -0.70 7.81 -4.72
CA LEU A 112 -1.28 9.12 -4.37
C LEU A 112 -2.19 9.68 -5.47
N GLN A 113 -2.07 9.23 -6.72
CA GLN A 113 -3.00 9.57 -7.81
C GLN A 113 -4.41 9.04 -7.57
N LEU A 114 -4.57 8.02 -6.71
CA LEU A 114 -5.84 7.38 -6.39
C LEU A 114 -6.63 8.12 -5.30
N ILE A 115 -6.03 9.13 -4.68
CA ILE A 115 -6.72 9.96 -3.68
C ILE A 115 -7.94 10.62 -4.32
N GLY A 116 -9.07 10.54 -3.62
CA GLY A 116 -10.34 11.09 -4.05
C GLY A 116 -11.22 11.47 -2.87
N LYS A 117 -12.47 11.78 -3.14
CA LYS A 117 -13.42 12.20 -2.12
C LYS A 117 -13.63 11.17 -1.01
N ASN A 118 -13.68 9.88 -1.40
CA ASN A 118 -13.90 8.75 -0.49
C ASN A 118 -12.65 7.87 -0.33
N THR A 119 -11.55 8.20 -1.02
CA THR A 119 -10.32 7.42 -1.02
C THR A 119 -9.18 8.21 -0.42
N VAL A 120 -8.53 7.65 0.59
CA VAL A 120 -7.31 8.17 1.20
C VAL A 120 -6.17 7.15 1.09
N VAL A 121 -4.93 7.63 0.96
CA VAL A 121 -3.74 6.80 0.92
C VAL A 121 -3.03 6.86 2.27
N LEU A 122 -2.79 5.68 2.84
CA LEU A 122 -1.99 5.46 4.04
C LEU A 122 -0.57 5.11 3.60
N LEU A 123 0.25 6.14 3.42
CA LEU A 123 1.61 5.97 2.93
C LEU A 123 2.52 5.51 4.06
N ALA A 124 3.01 4.28 3.97
CA ALA A 124 3.99 3.76 4.89
C ALA A 124 5.31 4.51 4.71
N SER A 125 5.84 5.10 5.77
CA SER A 125 7.07 5.88 5.80
C SER A 125 7.99 5.34 6.90
N SER A 126 9.30 5.29 6.63
CA SER A 126 10.31 5.02 7.66
C SER A 126 11.07 6.30 7.93
N ARG A 127 10.88 6.89 9.10
CA ARG A 127 11.61 8.09 9.53
C ARG A 127 12.38 7.78 10.79
N MET A 128 13.71 7.98 10.75
CA MET A 128 14.61 7.74 11.90
C MET A 128 14.46 6.34 12.53
N GLY A 129 14.27 5.29 11.71
CA GLY A 129 14.12 3.91 12.19
C GLY A 129 12.75 3.58 12.80
N LYS A 130 11.80 4.51 12.77
CA LYS A 130 10.40 4.26 13.15
C LYS A 130 9.54 4.13 11.91
N ASN A 131 8.70 3.10 11.88
CA ASN A 131 7.67 2.94 10.87
C ASN A 131 6.50 3.85 11.21
N GLU A 132 6.27 4.84 10.38
CA GLU A 132 5.16 5.78 10.49
C GLU A 132 4.23 5.58 9.31
N THR A 133 2.95 5.78 9.53
CA THR A 133 1.93 5.82 8.47
C THR A 133 1.46 7.25 8.33
N LEU A 134 1.63 7.80 7.14
CA LEU A 134 1.18 9.15 6.81
C LEU A 134 -0.17 9.05 6.10
N LEU A 135 -1.18 9.70 6.65
CA LEU A 135 -2.48 9.82 5.99
C LEU A 135 -2.38 10.91 4.93
N CYS A 136 -2.68 10.53 3.69
CA CYS A 136 -2.64 11.40 2.52
C CYS A 136 -4.06 11.48 1.94
N ASP A 137 -4.69 12.62 2.11
CA ASP A 137 -5.98 13.00 1.53
C ASP A 137 -5.81 14.10 0.47
N GLU A 138 -6.91 14.63 -0.05
CA GLU A 138 -6.89 15.72 -1.04
C GLU A 138 -6.21 16.98 -0.48
N ASP A 139 -6.45 17.32 0.80
CA ASP A 139 -5.84 18.49 1.44
C ASP A 139 -4.33 18.32 1.59
N TYR A 140 -3.87 17.16 2.06
CA TYR A 140 -2.44 16.83 2.10
C TYR A 140 -1.79 16.95 0.72
N PHE A 141 -2.45 16.40 -0.30
CA PHE A 141 -1.91 16.43 -1.66
C PHE A 141 -1.82 17.88 -2.18
N PHE A 142 -2.87 18.66 -2.00
CA PHE A 142 -2.90 20.06 -2.41
C PHE A 142 -1.85 20.91 -1.70
N GLN A 143 -1.69 20.75 -0.39
CA GLN A 143 -0.65 21.46 0.38
C GLN A 143 0.75 21.14 -0.10
N LYS A 144 0.99 19.90 -0.54
CA LYS A 144 2.31 19.43 -0.96
C LYS A 144 2.64 19.77 -2.40
N TYR A 145 1.68 19.66 -3.30
CA TYR A 145 1.90 19.76 -4.74
C TYR A 145 1.22 20.97 -5.40
N GLY A 146 0.35 21.67 -4.70
CA GLY A 146 -0.39 22.85 -5.21
C GLY A 146 -1.45 22.54 -6.27
N THR A 147 -1.83 21.25 -6.41
CA THR A 147 -2.79 20.79 -7.43
C THR A 147 -3.57 19.57 -6.93
N ILE A 148 -4.45 19.02 -7.78
CA ILE A 148 -5.28 17.85 -7.46
C ILE A 148 -4.53 16.53 -7.68
N PRO A 149 -4.89 15.43 -6.98
CA PRO A 149 -4.20 14.14 -7.07
C PRO A 149 -4.09 13.57 -8.48
N GLN A 150 -5.11 13.73 -9.31
CA GLN A 150 -5.16 13.24 -10.69
C GLN A 150 -4.08 13.86 -11.61
N ARG A 151 -3.45 14.96 -11.16
CA ARG A 151 -2.33 15.61 -11.85
C ARG A 151 -0.95 15.05 -11.44
N LEU A 152 -0.89 14.03 -10.60
CA LEU A 152 0.38 13.43 -10.19
C LEU A 152 1.19 12.94 -11.41
N VAL A 153 0.52 12.39 -12.41
CA VAL A 153 1.16 11.92 -13.65
C VAL A 153 1.84 13.08 -14.38
N ASP A 154 1.18 14.24 -14.49
CA ASP A 154 1.74 15.44 -15.11
C ASP A 154 2.95 15.96 -14.31
N ILE A 155 2.86 15.93 -12.97
CA ILE A 155 3.96 16.32 -12.08
C ILE A 155 5.17 15.39 -12.31
N LYS A 156 4.96 14.08 -12.35
CA LYS A 156 6.02 13.10 -12.59
C LYS A 156 6.63 13.25 -13.97
N ALA A 157 5.83 13.51 -15.00
CA ALA A 157 6.32 13.76 -16.35
C ALA A 157 7.31 14.94 -16.41
N LEU A 158 7.09 15.98 -15.57
CA LEU A 158 7.98 17.14 -15.49
C LEU A 158 9.17 16.92 -14.55
N MET A 159 8.95 16.30 -13.39
CA MET A 159 9.99 16.08 -12.37
C MET A 159 10.91 14.91 -12.69
N GLY A 160 10.48 14.01 -13.57
CA GLY A 160 11.10 12.71 -13.77
C GLY A 160 10.79 11.73 -12.62
N ASP A 161 11.30 10.51 -12.78
CA ASP A 161 11.23 9.46 -11.77
C ASP A 161 12.60 8.80 -11.60
N SER A 162 13.24 9.06 -10.47
CA SER A 162 14.57 8.50 -10.18
C SER A 162 14.53 6.99 -9.91
N SER A 163 13.38 6.43 -9.52
CA SER A 163 13.22 4.98 -9.32
C SER A 163 13.25 4.23 -10.65
N ASP A 164 12.69 4.84 -11.70
CA ASP A 164 12.63 4.27 -13.05
C ASP A 164 13.69 4.84 -13.99
N ASN A 165 14.63 5.62 -13.43
CA ASN A 165 15.71 6.26 -14.20
C ASN A 165 15.20 7.18 -15.32
N ILE A 166 14.06 7.85 -15.09
CA ILE A 166 13.46 8.82 -16.01
C ILE A 166 13.91 10.23 -15.58
N PRO A 167 14.66 10.96 -16.44
CA PRO A 167 15.07 12.32 -16.11
C PRO A 167 13.88 13.28 -16.11
N GLY A 168 13.89 14.26 -15.21
CA GLY A 168 12.99 15.41 -15.29
C GLY A 168 13.41 16.43 -16.36
N VAL A 169 12.54 17.39 -16.60
CA VAL A 169 12.77 18.52 -17.52
C VAL A 169 13.51 19.64 -16.81
#